data_34606627f1cb429a7622815044e04662
#
_entry.id   34606627f1cb429a7622815044e04662
#
_cell.length_a   1.000
_cell.length_b   1.000
_cell.length_c   1.000
_cell.angle_alpha   90.00
_cell.angle_beta   90.00
_cell.angle_gamma   90.00
#
_symmetry.space_group_name_H-M   'P 1'
#
loop_
_entity.id
_entity.type
_entity.pdbx_description
1 polymer ?
#
loop_
_entity_poly.entity_id
_entity_poly.type
_entity_poly.pdbx_seq_one_letter_code
_entity_poly.pdbx_strand_id
1 'polypeptide(L)'
;MRVISWNVQGRMKALPEQLKALMQRQPDLVALQEVQGRTVAQWRAGLQQHGLAFSAESITCAQAHGRTYGLLIASRWPITQLPWMDVPYQERVLSVQVAAPRGSFELHNAHVPNSDKYGWIKVETFEGIYQQLACISAVPRILCGDFNSPHSERPDGSLVTLGQEVRADGRAVVWDTWADKAGRSDTGMRWDRAERSVLTGLAAYDLVDAYRACNGYAVQGCSWWWMGQGKTVGRRFDHIFAARALNVATCDYLPVFHANGLSDHAPIEACFEPAVEGRIGHCRCSGAGIRQ
;
A
#
# COMPACT_ATOMS: atom_id res chain seq x y z
N MET A 1 9.19 6.08 -13.63
CA MET A 1 8.86 6.62 -12.28
C MET A 1 9.07 5.53 -11.26
N ARG A 2 9.74 5.84 -10.14
CA ARG A 2 9.98 4.87 -9.05
C ARG A 2 9.29 5.35 -7.78
N VAL A 3 8.42 4.50 -7.22
CA VAL A 3 7.68 4.74 -5.98
C VAL A 3 8.12 3.72 -4.93
N ILE A 4 8.43 4.17 -3.72
CA ILE A 4 8.75 3.31 -2.58
C ILE A 4 7.78 3.60 -1.45
N SER A 5 7.13 2.54 -0.93
CA SER A 5 6.34 2.58 0.29
C SER A 5 7.06 1.83 1.40
N TRP A 6 7.14 2.43 2.60
CA TRP A 6 7.89 1.84 3.71
C TRP A 6 7.39 2.27 5.08
N ASN A 7 7.07 1.32 5.93
CA ASN A 7 6.90 1.53 7.37
C ASN A 7 8.29 1.64 8.03
N VAL A 8 8.65 2.82 8.53
CA VAL A 8 9.98 3.13 9.10
C VAL A 8 10.08 2.80 10.59
N GLN A 9 9.02 2.23 11.18
CA GLN A 9 8.97 1.79 12.60
C GLN A 9 9.27 2.92 13.60
N GLY A 10 9.11 4.18 13.23
CA GLY A 10 9.40 5.32 14.12
C GLY A 10 10.82 5.35 14.68
N ARG A 11 11.79 4.71 14.06
CA ARG A 11 13.16 4.55 14.58
C ARG A 11 13.97 5.83 14.40
N MET A 12 14.18 6.56 15.50
CA MET A 12 14.93 7.82 15.46
C MET A 12 16.41 7.64 15.21
N LYS A 13 17.04 6.67 15.90
CA LYS A 13 18.48 6.43 15.79
C LYS A 13 18.89 5.85 14.43
N ALA A 14 17.98 5.12 13.79
CA ALA A 14 18.22 4.53 12.48
C ALA A 14 17.92 5.48 11.31
N LEU A 15 17.28 6.64 11.55
CA LEU A 15 16.85 7.55 10.49
C LEU A 15 17.95 7.93 9.49
N PRO A 16 19.20 8.27 9.89
CA PRO A 16 20.24 8.60 8.90
C PRO A 16 20.53 7.42 7.96
N GLU A 17 20.62 6.20 8.50
CA GLU A 17 20.88 5.00 7.69
C GLU A 17 19.65 4.60 6.86
N GLN A 18 18.44 4.78 7.41
CA GLN A 18 17.19 4.60 6.68
C GLN A 18 17.14 5.53 5.46
N LEU A 19 17.40 6.83 5.66
CA LEU A 19 17.42 7.82 4.59
C LEU A 19 18.47 7.48 3.53
N LYS A 20 19.70 7.15 3.96
CA LYS A 20 20.80 6.75 3.06
C LYS A 20 20.40 5.54 2.20
N ALA A 21 19.90 4.47 2.81
CA ALA A 21 19.49 3.27 2.11
C ALA A 21 18.34 3.55 1.11
N LEU A 22 17.35 4.35 1.54
CA LEU A 22 16.22 4.75 0.71
C LEU A 22 16.70 5.54 -0.53
N MET A 23 17.60 6.52 -0.34
CA MET A 23 18.07 7.39 -1.41
C MET A 23 19.04 6.70 -2.39
N GLN A 24 19.70 5.61 -1.97
CA GLN A 24 20.44 4.74 -2.89
C GLN A 24 19.54 4.10 -3.96
N ARG A 25 18.24 3.97 -3.69
CA ARG A 25 17.26 3.48 -4.67
C ARG A 25 16.85 4.54 -5.69
N GLN A 26 17.18 5.82 -5.48
CA GLN A 26 16.82 6.95 -6.35
C GLN A 26 15.30 7.02 -6.62
N PRO A 27 14.45 7.06 -5.59
CA PRO A 27 13.01 7.16 -5.78
C PRO A 27 12.61 8.52 -6.37
N ASP A 28 11.52 8.53 -7.12
CA ASP A 28 10.83 9.76 -7.54
C ASP A 28 9.77 10.18 -6.51
N LEU A 29 9.17 9.18 -5.82
CA LEU A 29 8.22 9.36 -4.73
C LEU A 29 8.50 8.36 -3.61
N VAL A 30 8.30 8.81 -2.38
CA VAL A 30 8.29 7.95 -1.20
C VAL A 30 7.02 8.16 -0.40
N ALA A 31 6.48 7.07 0.14
CA ALA A 31 5.33 7.04 1.04
C ALA A 31 5.76 6.32 2.33
N LEU A 32 5.95 7.09 3.40
CA LEU A 32 6.45 6.56 4.67
C LEU A 32 5.32 6.43 5.69
N GLN A 33 5.32 5.34 6.47
CA GLN A 33 4.42 5.10 7.57
C GLN A 33 5.22 5.10 8.90
N GLU A 34 4.54 5.35 9.99
CA GLU A 34 5.10 5.47 11.34
C GLU A 34 6.17 6.57 11.51
N VAL A 35 6.04 7.68 10.80
CA VAL A 35 6.92 8.84 11.01
C VAL A 35 6.52 9.55 12.28
N GLN A 36 7.50 9.82 13.17
CA GLN A 36 7.27 10.54 14.42
C GLN A 36 7.32 12.05 14.23
N GLY A 37 6.52 12.80 15.01
CA GLY A 37 6.51 14.26 14.98
C GLY A 37 7.89 14.88 15.23
N ARG A 38 8.69 14.30 16.13
CA ARG A 38 10.06 14.77 16.43
C ARG A 38 11.09 14.47 15.35
N THR A 39 10.77 13.64 14.35
CA THR A 39 11.68 13.26 13.26
C THR A 39 11.22 13.75 11.88
N VAL A 40 9.99 14.25 11.76
CA VAL A 40 9.42 14.67 10.46
C VAL A 40 10.24 15.76 9.78
N ALA A 41 10.74 16.74 10.53
CA ALA A 41 11.57 17.81 9.98
C ALA A 41 12.90 17.26 9.42
N GLN A 42 13.51 16.28 10.09
CA GLN A 42 14.73 15.64 9.66
C GLN A 42 14.50 14.78 8.39
N TRP A 43 13.38 14.03 8.35
CA TRP A 43 12.97 13.31 7.15
C TRP A 43 12.79 14.25 5.95
N ARG A 44 12.01 15.34 6.13
CA ARG A 44 11.76 16.32 5.06
C ARG A 44 13.04 16.94 4.54
N ALA A 45 13.92 17.42 5.43
CA ALA A 45 15.19 18.03 5.06
C ALA A 45 16.10 17.05 4.29
N GLY A 46 16.21 15.81 4.75
CA GLY A 46 17.02 14.79 4.09
C GLY A 46 16.47 14.41 2.72
N LEU A 47 15.16 14.21 2.58
CA LEU A 47 14.53 13.90 1.30
C LEU A 47 14.66 15.06 0.31
N GLN A 48 14.50 16.31 0.78
CA GLN A 48 14.66 17.51 -0.03
C GLN A 48 16.10 17.65 -0.58
N GLN A 49 17.13 17.36 0.23
CA GLN A 49 18.53 17.39 -0.19
C GLN A 49 18.80 16.41 -1.34
N HIS A 50 18.01 15.37 -1.47
CA HIS A 50 18.10 14.37 -2.53
C HIS A 50 17.10 14.61 -3.68
N GLY A 51 16.50 15.80 -3.76
CA GLY A 51 15.65 16.20 -4.87
C GLY A 51 14.18 15.81 -4.75
N LEU A 52 13.73 15.27 -3.61
CA LEU A 52 12.31 15.11 -3.29
C LEU A 52 11.81 16.42 -2.63
N ALA A 53 11.66 17.45 -3.46
CA ALA A 53 11.49 18.83 -3.00
C ALA A 53 10.10 19.14 -2.39
N PHE A 54 9.10 18.35 -2.73
CA PHE A 54 7.72 18.54 -2.29
C PHE A 54 7.31 17.47 -1.30
N SER A 55 6.64 17.86 -0.20
CA SER A 55 6.18 16.89 0.79
C SER A 55 4.87 17.28 1.45
N ALA A 56 4.07 16.28 1.82
CA ALA A 56 2.89 16.39 2.66
C ALA A 56 2.99 15.40 3.82
N GLU A 57 2.34 15.72 4.94
CA GLU A 57 2.40 14.88 6.13
C GLU A 57 1.07 14.89 6.91
N SER A 58 0.83 13.84 7.67
CA SER A 58 -0.33 13.73 8.56
C SER A 58 0.01 13.82 10.05
N ILE A 59 1.27 14.10 10.39
CA ILE A 59 1.78 14.09 11.76
C ILE A 59 1.12 15.18 12.61
N THR A 60 0.90 16.37 12.03
CA THR A 60 0.22 17.48 12.70
C THR A 60 -1.20 17.07 13.11
N CYS A 61 -1.94 16.39 12.21
CA CYS A 61 -3.25 15.83 12.52
C CYS A 61 -3.16 14.75 13.62
N ALA A 62 -2.20 13.83 13.54
CA ALA A 62 -1.99 12.79 14.55
C ALA A 62 -1.74 13.40 15.93
N GLN A 63 -0.88 14.40 16.03
CA GLN A 63 -0.56 15.09 17.30
C GLN A 63 -1.76 15.83 17.89
N ALA A 64 -2.59 16.47 17.07
CA ALA A 64 -3.82 17.12 17.52
C ALA A 64 -4.79 16.13 18.18
N HIS A 65 -4.69 14.85 17.87
CA HIS A 65 -5.48 13.77 18.46
C HIS A 65 -4.69 12.92 19.49
N GLY A 66 -3.54 13.43 19.98
CA GLY A 66 -2.72 12.75 20.99
C GLY A 66 -1.98 11.51 20.51
N ARG A 67 -1.81 11.34 19.17
CA ARG A 67 -1.10 10.21 18.55
C ARG A 67 0.31 10.61 18.13
N THR A 68 1.23 9.66 18.20
CA THR A 68 2.68 9.91 18.02
C THR A 68 3.12 9.75 16.56
N TYR A 69 2.47 8.85 15.81
CA TYR A 69 2.86 8.46 14.46
C TYR A 69 1.89 9.02 13.42
N GLY A 70 2.45 9.47 12.31
CA GLY A 70 1.71 9.84 11.11
C GLY A 70 2.40 9.33 9.86
N LEU A 71 1.97 9.86 8.73
CA LEU A 71 2.43 9.52 7.39
C LEU A 71 3.21 10.68 6.79
N LEU A 72 4.14 10.38 5.88
CA LEU A 72 4.86 11.34 5.07
C LEU A 72 4.85 10.87 3.62
N ILE A 73 4.50 11.76 2.69
CA ILE A 73 4.74 11.61 1.26
C ILE A 73 5.77 12.66 0.86
N ALA A 74 6.78 12.25 0.08
CA ALA A 74 7.69 13.19 -0.57
C ALA A 74 7.85 12.85 -2.04
N SER A 75 8.00 13.88 -2.86
CA SER A 75 7.95 13.81 -4.32
C SER A 75 8.98 14.73 -4.97
N ARG A 76 9.52 14.32 -6.13
CA ARG A 76 10.27 15.21 -7.04
C ARG A 76 9.38 16.28 -7.68
N TRP A 77 8.09 15.99 -7.82
CA TRP A 77 7.13 16.85 -8.53
C TRP A 77 6.18 17.53 -7.56
N PRO A 78 5.60 18.64 -7.93
CA PRO A 78 4.62 19.33 -7.10
C PRO A 78 3.49 18.40 -6.68
N ILE A 79 3.10 18.52 -5.41
CA ILE A 79 1.98 17.80 -4.85
C ILE A 79 0.99 18.76 -4.20
N THR A 80 -0.28 18.41 -4.27
CA THR A 80 -1.37 19.10 -3.56
C THR A 80 -2.09 18.07 -2.69
N GLN A 81 -2.21 18.35 -1.40
CA GLN A 81 -2.93 17.47 -0.50
C GLN A 81 -4.41 17.45 -0.86
N LEU A 82 -4.97 16.27 -0.95
CA LEU A 82 -6.40 16.03 -1.15
C LEU A 82 -7.14 16.06 0.19
N PRO A 83 -8.48 16.20 0.17
CA PRO A 83 -9.28 16.07 1.39
C PRO A 83 -9.02 14.76 2.13
N TRP A 84 -9.16 14.81 3.45
CA TRP A 84 -9.03 13.62 4.29
C TRP A 84 -10.12 12.60 3.93
N MET A 85 -9.76 11.32 3.94
CA MET A 85 -10.74 10.24 3.83
C MET A 85 -11.55 10.13 5.11
N ASP A 86 -12.80 9.71 4.97
CA ASP A 86 -13.67 9.40 6.10
C ASP A 86 -13.31 8.04 6.69
N VAL A 87 -12.33 8.06 7.58
CA VAL A 87 -11.83 6.91 8.33
C VAL A 87 -11.68 7.29 9.81
N PRO A 88 -11.77 6.34 10.76
CA PRO A 88 -11.73 6.63 12.19
C PRO A 88 -10.50 7.43 12.64
N TYR A 89 -9.35 7.18 12.02
CA TYR A 89 -8.10 7.92 12.25
C TYR A 89 -7.65 8.55 10.94
N GLN A 90 -8.10 9.77 10.67
CA GLN A 90 -7.88 10.46 9.40
C GLN A 90 -6.39 10.56 9.03
N GLU A 91 -5.52 10.75 10.02
CA GLU A 91 -4.07 10.79 9.81
C GLU A 91 -3.47 9.46 9.34
N ARG A 92 -4.23 8.38 9.33
CA ARG A 92 -3.81 7.06 8.83
C ARG A 92 -3.96 6.90 7.33
N VAL A 93 -4.56 7.86 6.64
CA VAL A 93 -4.63 7.90 5.17
C VAL A 93 -4.30 9.31 4.68
N LEU A 94 -3.14 9.47 4.08
CA LEU A 94 -2.67 10.73 3.50
C LEU A 94 -2.77 10.64 1.98
N SER A 95 -3.53 11.53 1.38
CA SER A 95 -3.79 11.56 -0.05
C SER A 95 -3.26 12.84 -0.68
N VAL A 96 -2.59 12.72 -1.82
CA VAL A 96 -2.09 13.84 -2.60
C VAL A 96 -2.35 13.66 -4.09
N GLN A 97 -2.57 14.75 -4.80
CA GLN A 97 -2.43 14.80 -6.24
C GLN A 97 -0.98 15.15 -6.59
N VAL A 98 -0.38 14.38 -7.50
CA VAL A 98 0.99 14.57 -7.98
C VAL A 98 0.95 15.11 -9.39
N ALA A 99 1.62 16.26 -9.63
CA ALA A 99 1.74 16.87 -10.96
C ALA A 99 3.04 16.40 -11.64
N ALA A 100 3.06 15.15 -12.11
CA ALA A 100 4.22 14.57 -12.77
C ALA A 100 4.31 15.04 -14.24
N PRO A 101 5.52 15.03 -14.85
CA PRO A 101 5.72 15.51 -16.23
C PRO A 101 4.90 14.79 -17.30
N ARG A 102 4.43 13.58 -17.02
CA ARG A 102 3.66 12.75 -17.96
C ARG A 102 2.17 12.68 -17.66
N GLY A 103 1.68 13.53 -16.79
CA GLY A 103 0.30 13.57 -16.35
C GLY A 103 0.16 13.49 -14.85
N SER A 104 -0.92 14.05 -14.35
CA SER A 104 -1.24 14.02 -12.93
C SER A 104 -1.82 12.67 -12.54
N PHE A 105 -1.56 12.24 -11.31
CA PHE A 105 -2.16 11.07 -10.69
C PHE A 105 -2.36 11.31 -9.19
N GLU A 106 -3.20 10.51 -8.55
CA GLU A 106 -3.39 10.52 -7.11
C GLU A 106 -2.53 9.45 -6.43
N LEU A 107 -1.90 9.82 -5.31
CA LEU A 107 -1.17 8.91 -4.44
C LEU A 107 -1.81 8.92 -3.05
N HIS A 108 -2.27 7.76 -2.61
CA HIS A 108 -2.85 7.53 -1.29
C HIS A 108 -1.88 6.66 -0.49
N ASN A 109 -1.36 7.20 0.61
CA ASN A 109 -0.51 6.50 1.57
C ASN A 109 -1.35 6.09 2.77
N ALA A 110 -1.45 4.79 3.04
CA ALA A 110 -2.25 4.25 4.13
C ALA A 110 -1.39 3.53 5.18
N HIS A 111 -1.78 3.66 6.46
CA HIS A 111 -1.30 2.80 7.53
C HIS A 111 -2.51 2.28 8.32
N VAL A 112 -3.04 1.16 7.86
CA VAL A 112 -4.20 0.54 8.48
C VAL A 112 -3.82 0.02 9.87
N PRO A 113 -4.58 0.32 10.94
CA PRO A 113 -4.28 -0.14 12.28
C PRO A 113 -4.15 -1.66 12.38
N ASN A 114 -3.26 -2.17 13.24
CA ASN A 114 -3.19 -3.61 13.48
C ASN A 114 -4.43 -4.09 14.27
N SER A 115 -4.75 -5.39 14.15
CA SER A 115 -5.93 -5.99 14.79
C SER A 115 -5.81 -6.15 16.29
N ASP A 116 -4.60 -6.41 16.79
CA ASP A 116 -4.37 -6.76 18.20
C ASP A 116 -4.68 -5.60 19.14
N LYS A 117 -4.33 -4.38 18.72
CA LYS A 117 -4.47 -3.17 19.52
C LYS A 117 -5.75 -2.40 19.23
N TYR A 118 -6.18 -2.36 17.96
CA TYR A 118 -7.21 -1.41 17.51
C TYR A 118 -8.55 -2.06 17.13
N GLY A 119 -8.60 -3.39 17.03
CA GLY A 119 -9.86 -4.11 16.81
C GLY A 119 -10.67 -3.59 15.62
N TRP A 120 -11.90 -3.11 15.89
CA TRP A 120 -12.84 -2.64 14.86
C TRP A 120 -12.38 -1.43 14.07
N ILE A 121 -11.54 -0.57 14.64
CA ILE A 121 -10.97 0.58 13.91
C ILE A 121 -10.24 0.13 12.64
N LYS A 122 -9.62 -1.06 12.67
CA LYS A 122 -9.03 -1.66 11.46
C LYS A 122 -10.08 -1.90 10.38
N VAL A 123 -11.19 -2.54 10.73
CA VAL A 123 -12.28 -2.86 9.82
C VAL A 123 -12.89 -1.59 9.24
N GLU A 124 -13.21 -0.62 10.09
CA GLU A 124 -13.78 0.66 9.69
C GLU A 124 -12.81 1.48 8.81
N THR A 125 -11.49 1.34 9.03
CA THR A 125 -10.48 1.96 8.15
C THR A 125 -10.51 1.34 6.74
N PHE A 126 -10.59 0.00 6.64
CA PHE A 126 -10.74 -0.67 5.34
C PHE A 126 -12.03 -0.26 4.64
N GLU A 127 -13.15 -0.23 5.37
CA GLU A 127 -14.45 0.19 4.83
C GLU A 127 -14.42 1.61 4.30
N GLY A 128 -13.81 2.56 5.03
CA GLY A 128 -13.68 3.96 4.60
C GLY A 128 -12.77 4.12 3.38
N ILE A 129 -11.63 3.42 3.34
CA ILE A 129 -10.75 3.40 2.14
C ILE A 129 -11.52 2.85 0.93
N TYR A 130 -12.22 1.73 1.09
CA TYR A 130 -13.01 1.16 0.01
C TYR A 130 -14.12 2.10 -0.44
N GLN A 131 -14.89 2.67 0.47
CA GLN A 131 -15.99 3.59 0.16
C GLN A 131 -15.51 4.80 -0.66
N GLN A 132 -14.32 5.32 -0.34
CA GLN A 132 -13.74 6.45 -1.05
C GLN A 132 -13.18 6.09 -2.43
N LEU A 133 -12.56 4.91 -2.56
CA LEU A 133 -11.84 4.52 -3.77
C LEU A 133 -12.61 3.58 -4.70
N ALA A 134 -13.73 2.99 -4.27
CA ALA A 134 -14.58 2.12 -5.08
C ALA A 134 -15.44 2.92 -6.08
N CYS A 135 -14.78 3.72 -6.90
CA CYS A 135 -15.39 4.53 -7.95
C CYS A 135 -14.47 4.59 -9.17
N ILE A 136 -15.06 4.77 -10.34
CA ILE A 136 -14.28 5.03 -11.57
C ILE A 136 -13.68 6.43 -11.45
N SER A 137 -12.37 6.53 -11.66
CA SER A 137 -11.65 7.81 -11.66
C SER A 137 -11.09 8.10 -13.06
N ALA A 138 -11.22 9.34 -13.50
CA ALA A 138 -10.57 9.83 -14.72
C ALA A 138 -9.06 10.06 -14.51
N VAL A 139 -8.61 10.19 -13.26
CA VAL A 139 -7.21 10.38 -12.88
C VAL A 139 -6.64 9.05 -12.42
N PRO A 140 -5.49 8.59 -12.96
CA PRO A 140 -4.83 7.39 -12.48
C PRO A 140 -4.51 7.48 -10.98
N ARG A 141 -4.61 6.36 -10.26
CA ARG A 141 -4.42 6.33 -8.81
C ARG A 141 -3.37 5.30 -8.40
N ILE A 142 -2.66 5.60 -7.33
CA ILE A 142 -1.81 4.66 -6.58
C ILE A 142 -2.32 4.65 -5.14
N LEU A 143 -2.60 3.48 -4.59
CA LEU A 143 -2.81 3.26 -3.17
C LEU A 143 -1.67 2.39 -2.65
N CYS A 144 -0.93 2.87 -1.65
CA CYS A 144 0.19 2.13 -1.09
C CYS A 144 0.23 2.28 0.43
N GLY A 145 1.03 1.45 1.10
CA GLY A 145 1.23 1.56 2.54
C GLY A 145 1.27 0.23 3.25
N ASP A 146 1.22 0.31 4.58
CA ASP A 146 1.10 -0.82 5.49
C ASP A 146 -0.38 -1.05 5.83
N PHE A 147 -0.92 -2.17 5.34
CA PHE A 147 -2.32 -2.56 5.57
C PHE A 147 -2.47 -3.50 6.78
N ASN A 148 -1.35 -3.96 7.37
CA ASN A 148 -1.38 -4.96 8.44
C ASN A 148 -2.24 -6.19 8.08
N SER A 149 -2.37 -6.49 6.81
CA SER A 149 -3.21 -7.55 6.20
C SER A 149 -2.61 -7.98 4.86
N PRO A 150 -2.89 -9.22 4.41
CA PRO A 150 -3.77 -10.25 4.98
C PRO A 150 -3.08 -11.14 6.03
N HIS A 151 -3.82 -12.10 6.60
CA HIS A 151 -3.20 -13.17 7.39
C HIS A 151 -2.22 -13.99 6.52
N SER A 152 -2.63 -14.38 5.31
CA SER A 152 -1.76 -15.05 4.32
C SER A 152 -2.37 -15.02 2.92
N GLU A 153 -1.53 -15.20 1.91
CA GLU A 153 -1.93 -15.46 0.52
C GLU A 153 -1.44 -16.84 0.11
N ARG A 154 -2.22 -17.53 -0.69
CA ARG A 154 -1.90 -18.87 -1.19
C ARG A 154 -1.39 -18.82 -2.62
N PRO A 155 -0.63 -19.84 -3.07
CA PRO A 155 -0.14 -19.90 -4.46
C PRO A 155 -1.24 -19.93 -5.52
N ASP A 156 -2.47 -20.34 -5.16
CA ASP A 156 -3.64 -20.33 -6.03
C ASP A 156 -4.32 -18.96 -6.14
N GLY A 157 -3.78 -17.96 -5.45
CA GLY A 157 -4.32 -16.60 -5.40
C GLY A 157 -5.40 -16.39 -4.35
N SER A 158 -5.78 -17.42 -3.60
CA SER A 158 -6.75 -17.26 -2.53
C SER A 158 -6.16 -16.52 -1.33
N LEU A 159 -6.94 -15.55 -0.84
CA LEU A 159 -6.59 -14.71 0.31
C LEU A 159 -7.18 -15.30 1.59
N VAL A 160 -6.38 -15.42 2.62
CA VAL A 160 -6.84 -15.69 3.98
C VAL A 160 -6.77 -14.40 4.77
N THR A 161 -7.91 -13.89 5.20
CA THR A 161 -8.01 -12.64 5.98
C THR A 161 -7.81 -12.90 7.47
N LEU A 162 -7.68 -11.84 8.26
CA LEU A 162 -7.66 -11.94 9.72
C LEU A 162 -9.06 -12.21 10.30
N GLY A 163 -10.14 -12.08 9.48
CA GLY A 163 -11.49 -12.54 9.82
C GLY A 163 -11.71 -14.04 9.68
N GLN A 164 -10.66 -14.79 9.33
CA GLN A 164 -10.72 -16.24 9.10
C GLN A 164 -9.73 -17.01 10.01
N GLU A 165 -10.07 -18.23 10.35
CA GLU A 165 -9.14 -19.23 10.89
C GLU A 165 -8.75 -20.25 9.82
N VAL A 166 -7.55 -20.77 9.91
CA VAL A 166 -7.12 -21.93 9.09
C VAL A 166 -7.25 -23.19 9.93
N ARG A 167 -8.15 -24.08 9.54
CA ARG A 167 -8.38 -25.36 10.20
C ARG A 167 -7.25 -26.36 9.91
N ALA A 168 -7.20 -27.45 10.67
CA ALA A 168 -6.17 -28.49 10.53
C ALA A 168 -6.14 -29.13 9.14
N ASP A 169 -7.27 -29.15 8.41
CA ASP A 169 -7.38 -29.60 7.02
C ASP A 169 -6.93 -28.56 5.98
N GLY A 170 -6.45 -27.40 6.43
CA GLY A 170 -5.98 -26.32 5.58
C GLY A 170 -7.08 -25.38 5.04
N ARG A 171 -8.37 -25.65 5.32
CA ARG A 171 -9.45 -24.74 4.90
C ARG A 171 -9.47 -23.47 5.73
N ALA A 172 -9.61 -22.32 5.08
CA ALA A 172 -9.89 -21.06 5.74
C ALA A 172 -11.41 -20.91 5.93
N VAL A 173 -11.84 -20.65 7.16
CA VAL A 173 -13.26 -20.53 7.53
C VAL A 173 -13.44 -19.23 8.29
N VAL A 174 -14.47 -18.47 7.92
CA VAL A 174 -14.81 -17.23 8.61
C VAL A 174 -15.20 -17.53 10.07
N TRP A 175 -14.79 -16.68 10.98
CA TRP A 175 -15.14 -16.80 12.40
C TRP A 175 -16.64 -16.58 12.61
N ASP A 176 -17.38 -17.67 12.84
CA ASP A 176 -18.84 -17.61 13.03
C ASP A 176 -19.27 -17.12 14.42
N THR A 177 -18.37 -17.23 15.40
CA THR A 177 -18.73 -17.11 16.83
C THR A 177 -18.09 -15.92 17.53
N TRP A 178 -17.45 -15.03 16.81
CA TRP A 178 -16.81 -13.89 17.44
C TRP A 178 -17.84 -12.76 17.69
N ALA A 179 -18.58 -12.90 18.76
CA ALA A 179 -19.28 -11.75 19.31
C ALA A 179 -18.25 -10.80 19.92
N ASP A 180 -18.17 -9.58 19.44
CA ASP A 180 -17.37 -8.57 20.12
C ASP A 180 -17.99 -8.20 21.48
N LYS A 181 -17.27 -7.41 22.29
CA LYS A 181 -17.76 -6.95 23.61
C LYS A 181 -19.08 -6.16 23.54
N ALA A 182 -19.50 -5.73 22.35
CA ALA A 182 -20.76 -5.04 22.08
C ALA A 182 -21.88 -5.99 21.59
N GLY A 183 -21.66 -7.33 21.57
CA GLY A 183 -22.63 -8.33 21.20
C GLY A 183 -22.94 -8.43 19.70
N ARG A 184 -22.04 -7.92 18.82
CA ARG A 184 -22.19 -8.04 17.35
C ARG A 184 -21.86 -9.47 16.91
N SER A 185 -22.76 -10.13 16.18
CA SER A 185 -22.66 -11.55 15.80
C SER A 185 -22.09 -11.82 14.40
N ASP A 186 -21.96 -10.78 13.54
CA ASP A 186 -21.47 -10.90 12.16
C ASP A 186 -20.00 -10.46 12.00
N THR A 187 -19.26 -10.45 13.09
CA THR A 187 -17.93 -9.85 13.20
C THR A 187 -16.91 -10.43 12.25
N GLY A 188 -16.82 -11.76 12.14
CA GLY A 188 -15.88 -12.41 11.23
C GLY A 188 -16.19 -12.15 9.76
N MET A 189 -17.47 -12.18 9.37
CA MET A 189 -17.90 -11.90 8.00
C MET A 189 -17.64 -10.43 7.61
N ARG A 190 -17.94 -9.49 8.50
CA ARG A 190 -17.67 -8.07 8.24
C ARG A 190 -16.15 -7.82 8.11
N TRP A 191 -15.37 -8.44 8.97
CA TRP A 191 -13.90 -8.35 8.92
C TRP A 191 -13.35 -8.89 7.60
N ASP A 192 -13.72 -10.13 7.23
CA ASP A 192 -13.31 -10.78 5.98
C ASP A 192 -13.68 -9.92 4.76
N ARG A 193 -14.90 -9.40 4.74
CA ARG A 193 -15.40 -8.52 3.67
C ARG A 193 -14.60 -7.22 3.60
N ALA A 194 -14.32 -6.57 4.73
CA ALA A 194 -13.59 -5.31 4.78
C ALA A 194 -12.16 -5.45 4.24
N GLU A 195 -11.41 -6.48 4.67
CA GLU A 195 -10.07 -6.71 4.14
C GLU A 195 -10.10 -7.02 2.63
N ARG A 196 -11.00 -7.91 2.18
CA ARG A 196 -11.12 -8.27 0.76
C ARG A 196 -11.55 -7.08 -0.10
N SER A 197 -12.38 -6.19 0.41
CA SER A 197 -12.85 -5.04 -0.35
C SER A 197 -11.70 -4.18 -0.86
N VAL A 198 -10.66 -3.99 -0.06
CA VAL A 198 -9.47 -3.23 -0.44
C VAL A 198 -8.44 -4.12 -1.13
N LEU A 199 -8.07 -5.26 -0.50
CA LEU A 199 -6.94 -6.07 -0.97
C LEU A 199 -7.18 -6.71 -2.35
N THR A 200 -8.44 -6.97 -2.71
CA THR A 200 -8.81 -7.57 -3.99
C THR A 200 -9.92 -6.80 -4.72
N GLY A 201 -10.88 -6.24 -3.99
CA GLY A 201 -12.07 -5.62 -4.56
C GLY A 201 -11.80 -4.32 -5.32
N LEU A 202 -10.78 -3.55 -4.93
CA LEU A 202 -10.41 -2.31 -5.62
C LEU A 202 -9.86 -2.54 -7.04
N ALA A 203 -9.50 -3.77 -7.39
CA ALA A 203 -9.11 -4.12 -8.77
C ALA A 203 -10.22 -3.86 -9.80
N ALA A 204 -11.50 -3.95 -9.38
CA ALA A 204 -12.66 -3.59 -10.19
C ALA A 204 -12.72 -2.07 -10.52
N TYR A 205 -12.04 -1.26 -9.74
CA TYR A 205 -11.96 0.19 -9.86
C TYR A 205 -10.56 0.66 -10.28
N ASP A 206 -9.85 -0.20 -11.01
CA ASP A 206 -8.52 0.05 -11.59
C ASP A 206 -7.39 0.30 -10.57
N LEU A 207 -7.50 -0.26 -9.36
CA LEU A 207 -6.41 -0.33 -8.39
C LEU A 207 -5.94 -1.78 -8.26
N VAL A 208 -5.04 -2.18 -9.17
CA VAL A 208 -4.52 -3.54 -9.28
C VAL A 208 -3.28 -3.71 -8.42
N ASP A 209 -3.18 -4.82 -7.69
CA ASP A 209 -1.98 -5.16 -6.92
C ASP A 209 -0.75 -5.26 -7.84
N ALA A 210 0.15 -4.29 -7.73
CA ALA A 210 1.33 -4.15 -8.58
C ALA A 210 2.30 -5.33 -8.41
N TYR A 211 2.48 -5.82 -7.17
CA TYR A 211 3.35 -6.97 -6.92
C TYR A 211 2.80 -8.24 -7.57
N ARG A 212 1.50 -8.49 -7.47
CA ARG A 212 0.85 -9.67 -8.06
C ARG A 212 0.78 -9.58 -9.59
N ALA A 213 0.60 -8.38 -10.12
CA ALA A 213 0.65 -8.14 -11.57
C ALA A 213 2.02 -8.49 -12.18
N CYS A 214 3.12 -8.19 -11.47
CA CYS A 214 4.48 -8.45 -11.93
C CYS A 214 4.94 -9.90 -11.65
N ASN A 215 4.60 -10.47 -10.49
CA ASN A 215 5.23 -11.70 -9.99
C ASN A 215 4.28 -12.91 -9.95
N GLY A 216 2.97 -12.70 -10.14
CA GLY A 216 1.98 -13.75 -9.96
C GLY A 216 1.87 -14.22 -8.50
N TYR A 217 1.21 -15.34 -8.28
CA TYR A 217 0.96 -15.87 -6.92
C TYR A 217 1.90 -17.00 -6.51
N ALA A 218 2.62 -17.61 -7.45
CA ALA A 218 3.61 -18.64 -7.14
C ALA A 218 4.82 -18.07 -6.37
N VAL A 219 5.17 -16.80 -6.63
CA VAL A 219 6.23 -16.10 -5.90
C VAL A 219 5.68 -15.55 -4.58
N GLN A 220 6.23 -16.04 -3.47
CA GLN A 220 5.84 -15.59 -2.14
C GLN A 220 6.74 -14.42 -1.70
N GLY A 221 6.20 -13.18 -1.73
CA GLY A 221 6.84 -12.02 -1.15
C GLY A 221 6.41 -11.82 0.29
N CYS A 222 7.24 -11.18 1.09
CA CYS A 222 6.86 -10.73 2.43
C CYS A 222 7.54 -9.39 2.75
N SER A 223 6.84 -8.60 3.55
CA SER A 223 7.34 -7.31 4.03
C SER A 223 7.55 -7.29 5.54
N TRP A 224 6.95 -8.21 6.28
CA TRP A 224 7.03 -8.30 7.72
C TRP A 224 7.16 -9.77 8.19
N TRP A 225 7.82 -10.01 9.32
CA TRP A 225 8.09 -11.35 9.82
C TRP A 225 7.67 -11.50 11.27
N TRP A 226 6.74 -12.42 11.51
CA TRP A 226 6.43 -12.88 12.85
C TRP A 226 7.47 -13.91 13.29
N MET A 227 7.99 -13.73 14.50
CA MET A 227 8.92 -14.68 15.12
C MET A 227 8.31 -15.21 16.42
N GLY A 228 8.07 -16.49 16.51
CA GLY A 228 7.55 -17.12 17.72
C GLY A 228 7.55 -18.65 17.62
N GLN A 229 7.59 -19.32 18.76
CA GLN A 229 7.56 -20.79 18.87
C GLN A 229 8.61 -21.49 17.98
N GLY A 230 9.80 -20.89 17.82
CA GLY A 230 10.86 -21.43 16.98
C GLY A 230 10.61 -21.35 15.46
N LYS A 231 9.59 -20.60 15.03
CA LYS A 231 9.24 -20.40 13.62
C LYS A 231 9.32 -18.91 13.24
N THR A 232 9.71 -18.66 11.99
CA THR A 232 9.60 -17.36 11.35
C THR A 232 8.56 -17.46 10.24
N VAL A 233 7.54 -16.62 10.30
CA VAL A 233 6.47 -16.58 9.30
C VAL A 233 6.47 -15.20 8.65
N GLY A 234 6.78 -15.13 7.35
CA GLY A 234 6.70 -13.92 6.56
C GLY A 234 5.24 -13.59 6.22
N ARG A 235 4.90 -12.30 6.22
CA ARG A 235 3.60 -11.77 5.83
C ARG A 235 3.76 -10.61 4.87
N ARG A 236 2.83 -10.48 3.95
CA ARG A 236 2.79 -9.39 2.97
C ARG A 236 1.81 -8.32 3.45
N PHE A 237 2.27 -7.44 4.35
CA PHE A 237 1.46 -6.38 4.94
C PHE A 237 1.51 -5.07 4.17
N ASP A 238 2.61 -4.83 3.46
CA ASP A 238 2.82 -3.63 2.66
C ASP A 238 2.46 -3.90 1.21
N HIS A 239 1.67 -3.02 0.61
CA HIS A 239 1.16 -3.19 -0.75
C HIS A 239 1.31 -1.91 -1.56
N ILE A 240 1.37 -2.07 -2.89
CA ILE A 240 1.16 -1.00 -3.87
C ILE A 240 0.07 -1.50 -4.83
N PHE A 241 -1.06 -0.80 -4.86
CA PHE A 241 -2.10 -0.96 -5.86
C PHE A 241 -2.01 0.22 -6.83
N ALA A 242 -2.08 -0.02 -8.13
CA ALA A 242 -1.90 1.01 -9.13
C ALA A 242 -2.89 0.88 -10.29
N ALA A 243 -3.28 2.01 -10.85
CA ALA A 243 -4.04 2.08 -12.09
C ALA A 243 -3.21 1.51 -13.24
N ARG A 244 -3.85 0.71 -14.12
CA ARG A 244 -3.19 0.07 -15.27
C ARG A 244 -2.54 1.07 -16.21
N ALA A 245 -3.13 2.26 -16.35
CA ALA A 245 -2.59 3.34 -17.17
C ALA A 245 -1.20 3.82 -16.74
N LEU A 246 -0.80 3.56 -15.49
CA LEU A 246 0.55 3.90 -15.00
C LEU A 246 1.63 2.92 -15.46
N ASN A 247 1.25 1.76 -16.01
CA ASN A 247 2.15 0.75 -16.59
C ASN A 247 3.27 0.31 -15.66
N VAL A 248 2.94 -0.52 -14.67
CA VAL A 248 3.91 -1.11 -13.73
C VAL A 248 4.84 -2.06 -14.47
N ALA A 249 6.14 -1.78 -14.46
CA ALA A 249 7.16 -2.63 -15.07
C ALA A 249 7.74 -3.66 -14.09
N THR A 250 8.02 -3.22 -12.85
CA THR A 250 8.50 -4.10 -11.78
C THR A 250 7.88 -3.67 -10.46
N CYS A 251 7.67 -4.64 -9.57
CA CYS A 251 7.26 -4.37 -8.20
C CYS A 251 7.85 -5.45 -7.29
N ASP A 252 8.71 -5.05 -6.34
CA ASP A 252 9.46 -5.98 -5.51
C ASP A 252 9.59 -5.48 -4.07
N TYR A 253 9.74 -6.42 -3.12
CA TYR A 253 10.15 -6.12 -1.76
C TYR A 253 11.67 -5.98 -1.67
N LEU A 254 12.14 -5.15 -0.73
CA LEU A 254 13.56 -4.92 -0.46
C LEU A 254 13.96 -5.52 0.90
N PRO A 255 14.05 -6.85 1.05
CA PRO A 255 14.26 -7.52 2.34
C PRO A 255 15.61 -7.18 2.99
N VAL A 256 16.57 -6.69 2.23
CA VAL A 256 17.86 -6.23 2.75
C VAL A 256 17.74 -5.10 3.77
N PHE A 257 16.68 -4.27 3.68
CA PHE A 257 16.41 -3.21 4.66
C PHE A 257 16.05 -3.79 6.03
N HIS A 258 15.22 -4.83 6.04
CA HIS A 258 14.89 -5.57 7.26
C HIS A 258 16.12 -6.33 7.79
N ALA A 259 16.83 -7.06 6.93
CA ALA A 259 18.01 -7.82 7.31
C ALA A 259 19.11 -6.95 7.94
N ASN A 260 19.25 -5.70 7.49
CA ASN A 260 20.17 -4.71 8.06
C ASN A 260 19.61 -4.01 9.31
N GLY A 261 18.45 -4.43 9.82
CA GLY A 261 17.84 -3.86 11.03
C GLY A 261 17.36 -2.42 10.89
N LEU A 262 17.10 -1.94 9.67
CA LEU A 262 16.63 -0.58 9.44
C LEU A 262 15.18 -0.38 9.87
N SER A 263 14.33 -1.39 9.69
CA SER A 263 12.95 -1.46 10.16
C SER A 263 12.57 -2.92 10.38
N ASP A 264 11.47 -3.20 11.08
CA ASP A 264 10.82 -4.52 11.11
C ASP A 264 10.00 -4.81 9.84
N HIS A 265 9.85 -3.81 8.95
CA HIS A 265 9.28 -3.95 7.63
C HIS A 265 10.33 -3.80 6.52
N ALA A 266 10.22 -4.61 5.47
CA ALA A 266 10.89 -4.40 4.20
C ALA A 266 10.06 -3.43 3.34
N PRO A 267 10.70 -2.41 2.72
CA PRO A 267 10.00 -1.56 1.75
C PRO A 267 9.48 -2.35 0.56
N ILE A 268 8.39 -1.85 -0.04
CA ILE A 268 7.95 -2.26 -1.36
C ILE A 268 8.28 -1.16 -2.37
N GLU A 269 8.90 -1.52 -3.49
CA GLU A 269 9.30 -0.63 -4.58
C GLU A 269 8.57 -1.01 -5.86
N ALA A 270 7.95 -0.05 -6.54
CA ALA A 270 7.38 -0.21 -7.87
C ALA A 270 8.03 0.75 -8.86
N CYS A 271 8.41 0.22 -10.03
CA CYS A 271 8.87 1.01 -11.17
C CYS A 271 7.79 1.05 -12.23
N PHE A 272 7.46 2.26 -12.69
CA PHE A 272 6.46 2.53 -13.70
C PHE A 272 7.14 3.03 -14.98
N GLU A 273 6.89 2.37 -16.09
CA GLU A 273 7.42 2.77 -17.40
C GLU A 273 6.51 3.79 -18.08
N PRO A 274 7.05 4.55 -19.06
CA PRO A 274 6.21 5.33 -19.94
C PRO A 274 5.22 4.42 -20.65
N ALA A 275 3.97 4.85 -20.79
CA ALA A 275 3.10 4.25 -21.80
C ALA A 275 3.82 4.34 -23.16
N VAL A 276 4.00 3.20 -23.82
CA VAL A 276 4.56 3.18 -25.18
C VAL A 276 3.52 3.83 -26.07
N GLU A 277 3.78 5.08 -26.51
CA GLU A 277 2.92 5.71 -27.53
C GLU A 277 2.89 4.82 -28.76
N GLY A 278 1.70 4.28 -29.03
CA GLY A 278 1.22 3.84 -30.33
C GLY A 278 1.99 2.76 -31.08
N ARG A 279 1.73 1.49 -30.82
CA ARG A 279 1.48 0.59 -31.96
C ARG A 279 -0.02 0.61 -32.24
N ILE A 280 -0.47 1.62 -33.01
CA ILE A 280 -1.72 1.49 -33.77
C ILE A 280 -1.46 0.37 -34.77
N GLY A 281 -1.89 -0.85 -34.42
CA GLY A 281 -1.94 -1.96 -35.36
C GLY A 281 -2.85 -1.56 -36.51
N HIS A 282 -2.27 -1.15 -37.63
CA HIS A 282 -2.99 -1.10 -38.91
C HIS A 282 -3.39 -2.54 -39.21
N CYS A 283 -4.61 -2.91 -38.83
CA CYS A 283 -5.29 -4.07 -39.39
C CYS A 283 -5.49 -3.79 -40.89
N ARG A 284 -4.55 -4.23 -41.74
CA ARG A 284 -4.79 -4.28 -43.16
C ARG A 284 -5.84 -5.37 -43.39
N CYS A 285 -7.07 -4.95 -43.58
CA CYS A 285 -8.06 -5.78 -44.22
C CYS A 285 -7.58 -6.09 -45.65
N SER A 286 -6.96 -7.25 -45.85
CA SER A 286 -6.74 -7.80 -47.19
C SER A 286 -8.09 -8.19 -47.76
N GLY A 287 -8.66 -7.33 -48.62
CA GLY A 287 -9.83 -7.63 -49.41
C GLY A 287 -9.51 -8.78 -50.38
N ALA A 288 -10.08 -9.95 -50.14
CA ALA A 288 -10.12 -11.02 -51.11
C ALA A 288 -11.14 -10.62 -52.20
N GLY A 289 -10.63 -10.20 -53.36
CA GLY A 289 -11.43 -10.00 -54.55
C GLY A 289 -11.98 -11.33 -55.07
N ILE A 290 -13.29 -11.44 -55.06
CA ILE A 290 -14.01 -12.49 -55.81
C ILE A 290 -13.94 -12.07 -57.26
N ARG A 291 -13.28 -12.89 -58.11
CA ARG A 291 -13.43 -12.83 -59.56
C ARG A 291 -14.49 -13.88 -59.99
N GLN A 292 -15.39 -13.39 -60.82
CA GLN A 292 -16.37 -14.22 -61.58
C GLN A 292 -15.69 -15.26 -62.48
#